data_9c21a4d076833179c28372664a559e21
#
_entry.id   9c21a4d076833179c28372664a559e21
#
_cell.length_a   1.000
_cell.length_b   1.000
_cell.length_c   1.000
_cell.angle_alpha   90.00
_cell.angle_beta   90.00
_cell.angle_gamma   90.00
#
_symmetry.space_group_name_H-M   'P 1'
#
loop_
_entity.id
_entity.type
_entity.pdbx_description
1 polymer ?
#
loop_
_entity_poly.entity_id
_entity_poly.type
_entity_poly.pdbx_seq_one_letter_code
_entity_poly.pdbx_strand_id
1 'polypeptide(L)'
;MKYFVLASLLCLSACGDDNDNKNNETPQNLAELTVDASEISIAQGDTRTVKITSGNGEYEVTSANEEVVTAEVDGDIVTLTAVEGHNNAQGVVYVKDKYYQRAKILVNTAAEFDLKLNKTLFTLYSQVEGADEAFVKIYTGNGGYSLEVIDENNCIEVDQSTLEDSESFTVKGIAQGNAEVKITDRKGKEAFVNLNVIAPKQITTDADEKGVLINANQGSQQVKILSGNGEYKILDAGDTKVVRLEL
;
A
#
# COMPACT_ATOMS: atom_id res chain seq x y z
N MET A 1 8.38 -19.78 47.75
CA MET A 1 9.55 -19.09 48.28
C MET A 1 9.89 -17.95 47.33
N LYS A 2 9.64 -16.72 47.76
CA LYS A 2 9.87 -15.50 46.98
C LYS A 2 11.30 -15.03 47.22
N TYR A 3 12.03 -14.69 46.18
CA TYR A 3 13.22 -13.86 46.30
C TYR A 3 13.08 -12.63 45.40
N PHE A 4 12.93 -11.50 46.07
CA PHE A 4 13.09 -10.17 45.57
C PHE A 4 14.59 -9.84 45.57
N VAL A 5 15.15 -9.41 44.44
CA VAL A 5 16.46 -8.79 44.42
C VAL A 5 16.27 -7.31 44.04
N LEU A 6 16.54 -6.50 45.05
CA LEU A 6 16.58 -5.05 44.99
C LEU A 6 17.98 -4.66 44.49
N ALA A 7 18.12 -4.03 43.35
CA ALA A 7 19.38 -3.46 42.90
C ALA A 7 19.37 -1.96 43.16
N SER A 8 20.30 -1.54 44.02
CA SER A 8 20.51 -0.18 44.49
C SER A 8 21.16 0.71 43.44
N LEU A 9 20.58 1.89 43.30
CA LEU A 9 21.10 3.03 42.53
C LEU A 9 22.26 3.67 43.26
N LEU A 10 23.47 3.65 42.68
CA LEU A 10 24.60 4.47 43.12
C LEU A 10 24.74 5.66 42.16
N CYS A 11 24.40 6.84 42.66
CA CYS A 11 24.81 8.10 42.03
C CYS A 11 26.27 8.39 42.41
N LEU A 12 27.14 8.47 41.42
CA LEU A 12 28.44 9.09 41.55
C LEU A 12 28.45 10.38 40.73
N SER A 13 28.34 11.49 41.43
CA SER A 13 28.60 12.82 40.93
C SER A 13 30.12 13.03 40.88
N ALA A 14 30.69 13.16 39.68
CA ALA A 14 32.00 13.72 39.48
C ALA A 14 31.86 14.98 38.61
N CYS A 15 32.04 16.15 39.21
CA CYS A 15 32.35 17.38 38.53
C CYS A 15 33.75 17.27 37.94
N GLY A 16 33.91 17.40 36.66
CA GLY A 16 35.12 17.68 35.94
C GLY A 16 34.78 18.70 34.87
N ASP A 17 35.28 19.91 35.12
CA ASP A 17 35.22 21.05 34.22
C ASP A 17 36.34 20.85 33.20
N ASP A 18 35.99 20.49 31.95
CA ASP A 18 36.89 20.61 30.81
C ASP A 18 36.10 21.07 29.59
N ASN A 19 36.38 22.31 29.24
CA ASN A 19 35.87 23.04 28.10
C ASN A 19 36.47 22.47 26.80
N ASP A 20 35.93 21.39 26.30
CA ASP A 20 36.11 20.94 24.91
C ASP A 20 34.82 21.09 24.16
N ASN A 21 34.71 22.22 23.47
CA ASN A 21 33.68 22.55 22.49
C ASN A 21 33.81 21.60 21.30
N LYS A 22 33.38 20.34 21.45
CA LYS A 22 33.05 19.44 20.37
C LYS A 22 31.57 19.61 20.14
N ASN A 23 31.23 20.23 19.02
CA ASN A 23 29.88 20.23 18.46
C ASN A 23 29.35 18.80 18.42
N ASN A 24 28.76 18.36 19.51
CA ASN A 24 27.95 17.17 19.58
C ASN A 24 26.57 17.57 19.02
N GLU A 25 26.51 17.77 17.70
CA GLU A 25 25.25 17.84 17.01
C GLU A 25 24.56 16.48 17.16
N THR A 26 23.76 16.34 18.20
CA THR A 26 22.79 15.26 18.28
C THR A 26 21.89 15.44 17.08
N PRO A 27 21.82 14.50 16.13
CA PRO A 27 20.96 14.64 14.96
C PRO A 27 19.53 14.78 15.44
N GLN A 28 18.99 15.98 15.35
CA GLN A 28 17.57 16.21 15.59
C GLN A 28 16.83 15.64 14.37
N ASN A 29 15.94 14.68 14.59
CA ASN A 29 15.11 13.98 13.61
C ASN A 29 15.84 12.89 12.79
N LEU A 30 16.27 11.81 13.45
CA LEU A 30 16.59 10.57 12.75
C LEU A 30 15.30 10.00 12.12
N ALA A 31 15.34 9.76 10.81
CA ALA A 31 14.27 9.06 10.14
C ALA A 31 14.23 7.60 10.59
N GLU A 32 13.06 7.07 10.92
CA GLU A 32 12.89 5.65 11.22
C GLU A 32 13.24 4.80 9.99
N LEU A 33 13.96 3.71 10.18
CA LEU A 33 14.29 2.79 9.09
C LEU A 33 13.09 1.87 8.81
N THR A 34 12.48 2.04 7.65
CA THR A 34 11.32 1.26 7.20
C THR A 34 11.55 0.66 5.83
N VAL A 35 10.89 -0.46 5.56
CA VAL A 35 10.87 -1.17 4.28
C VAL A 35 9.43 -1.33 3.80
N ASP A 36 9.22 -1.48 2.50
CA ASP A 36 7.91 -1.67 1.89
C ASP A 36 7.31 -3.06 2.16
N ALA A 37 8.15 -4.05 2.47
CA ALA A 37 7.73 -5.39 2.84
C ALA A 37 8.59 -5.94 3.99
N SER A 38 8.00 -6.21 5.16
CA SER A 38 8.66 -6.86 6.30
C SER A 38 8.57 -8.39 6.27
N GLU A 39 7.77 -8.94 5.35
CA GLU A 39 7.66 -10.37 5.08
C GLU A 39 7.47 -10.58 3.58
N ILE A 40 8.19 -11.55 3.03
CA ILE A 40 8.18 -11.87 1.60
C ILE A 40 8.32 -13.38 1.39
N SER A 41 7.71 -13.89 0.32
CA SER A 41 7.81 -15.28 -0.11
C SER A 41 8.62 -15.36 -1.40
N ILE A 42 9.66 -16.20 -1.42
CA ILE A 42 10.56 -16.36 -2.57
C ILE A 42 10.66 -17.85 -2.91
N ALA A 43 10.35 -18.22 -4.17
CA ALA A 43 10.58 -19.57 -4.63
C ALA A 43 12.08 -19.87 -4.71
N GLN A 44 12.47 -21.13 -4.43
CA GLN A 44 13.87 -21.54 -4.46
C GLN A 44 14.54 -21.19 -5.79
N GLY A 45 15.76 -20.67 -5.71
CA GLY A 45 16.53 -20.20 -6.86
C GLY A 45 16.07 -18.86 -7.42
N ASP A 46 15.01 -18.27 -6.88
CA ASP A 46 14.47 -16.98 -7.33
C ASP A 46 15.00 -15.82 -6.50
N THR A 47 14.88 -14.64 -7.07
CA THR A 47 15.30 -13.37 -6.46
C THR A 47 14.12 -12.41 -6.41
N ARG A 48 14.01 -11.62 -5.33
CA ARG A 48 13.05 -10.54 -5.16
C ARG A 48 13.68 -9.33 -4.51
N THR A 49 13.09 -8.18 -4.76
CA THR A 49 13.54 -6.92 -4.18
C THR A 49 12.59 -6.42 -3.10
N VAL A 50 13.16 -5.74 -2.12
CA VAL A 50 12.43 -4.98 -1.08
C VAL A 50 13.01 -3.58 -1.04
N LYS A 51 12.15 -2.57 -1.09
CA LYS A 51 12.57 -1.18 -1.08
C LYS A 51 12.64 -0.63 0.33
N ILE A 52 13.72 0.09 0.65
CA ILE A 52 13.81 0.90 1.86
C ILE A 52 13.03 2.19 1.60
N THR A 53 11.95 2.40 2.36
CA THR A 53 11.02 3.51 2.17
C THR A 53 11.37 4.73 3.02
N SER A 54 12.13 4.54 4.10
CA SER A 54 12.64 5.58 4.98
C SER A 54 13.90 5.10 5.70
N GLY A 55 14.78 6.02 6.07
CA GLY A 55 16.01 5.75 6.81
C GLY A 55 17.03 6.86 6.60
N ASN A 56 18.26 6.65 7.10
CA ASN A 56 19.28 7.70 7.16
C ASN A 56 20.45 7.47 6.19
N GLY A 57 20.32 6.53 5.25
CA GLY A 57 21.36 6.22 4.25
C GLY A 57 22.46 5.29 4.75
N GLU A 58 23.42 4.98 3.85
CA GLU A 58 24.52 4.03 4.10
C GLU A 58 24.00 2.68 4.61
N TYR A 59 23.08 2.10 3.85
CA TYR A 59 22.43 0.85 4.24
C TYR A 59 23.34 -0.34 4.09
N GLU A 60 23.29 -1.23 5.08
CA GLU A 60 23.93 -2.54 5.07
C GLU A 60 22.89 -3.62 5.32
N VAL A 61 23.07 -4.77 4.68
CA VAL A 61 22.17 -5.93 4.87
C VAL A 61 22.96 -7.14 5.38
N THR A 62 22.31 -7.94 6.19
CA THR A 62 22.89 -9.17 6.74
C THR A 62 21.82 -10.25 6.79
N SER A 63 22.09 -11.39 6.15
CA SER A 63 21.26 -12.58 6.34
C SER A 63 21.66 -13.31 7.64
N ALA A 64 20.67 -13.69 8.43
CA ALA A 64 20.91 -14.54 9.60
C ALA A 64 21.21 -16.00 9.23
N ASN A 65 20.84 -16.42 8.01
CA ASN A 65 21.10 -17.76 7.48
C ASN A 65 21.29 -17.68 5.95
N GLU A 66 22.53 -17.53 5.52
CA GLU A 66 22.90 -17.44 4.09
C GLU A 66 22.70 -18.76 3.32
N GLU A 67 22.55 -19.88 4.01
CA GLU A 67 22.18 -21.13 3.36
C GLU A 67 20.71 -21.13 2.89
N VAL A 68 19.85 -20.31 3.48
CA VAL A 68 18.42 -20.19 3.13
C VAL A 68 18.16 -19.01 2.22
N VAL A 69 18.75 -17.85 2.56
CA VAL A 69 18.57 -16.60 1.79
C VAL A 69 19.86 -15.78 1.82
N THR A 70 20.28 -15.29 0.67
CA THR A 70 21.33 -14.27 0.56
C THR A 70 20.69 -12.91 0.33
N ALA A 71 21.40 -11.83 0.71
CA ALA A 71 20.91 -10.47 0.60
C ALA A 71 22.02 -9.52 0.17
N GLU A 72 21.69 -8.62 -0.76
CA GLU A 72 22.55 -7.54 -1.23
C GLU A 72 21.74 -6.24 -1.16
N VAL A 73 22.44 -5.09 -1.03
CA VAL A 73 21.80 -3.76 -1.07
C VAL A 73 22.52 -2.86 -2.04
N ASP A 74 21.75 -2.18 -2.90
CA ASP A 74 22.23 -1.13 -3.78
C ASP A 74 21.29 0.08 -3.64
N GLY A 75 21.84 1.18 -3.13
CA GLY A 75 21.05 2.36 -2.78
C GLY A 75 19.96 2.05 -1.76
N ASP A 76 18.71 2.18 -2.16
CA ASP A 76 17.51 1.88 -1.35
C ASP A 76 16.84 0.53 -1.68
N ILE A 77 17.46 -0.27 -2.56
CA ILE A 77 16.93 -1.57 -2.99
C ILE A 77 17.71 -2.70 -2.32
N VAL A 78 16.99 -3.54 -1.59
CA VAL A 78 17.49 -4.80 -1.02
C VAL A 78 17.11 -5.94 -1.95
N THR A 79 18.08 -6.64 -2.48
CA THR A 79 17.91 -7.82 -3.33
C THR A 79 18.04 -9.08 -2.48
N LEU A 80 17.03 -9.92 -2.45
CA LEU A 80 16.95 -11.16 -1.67
C LEU A 80 16.92 -12.34 -2.63
N THR A 81 17.80 -13.33 -2.43
CA THR A 81 17.85 -14.55 -3.26
C THR A 81 17.63 -15.78 -2.38
N ALA A 82 16.58 -16.56 -2.66
CA ALA A 82 16.33 -17.83 -1.98
C ALA A 82 17.28 -18.91 -2.52
N VAL A 83 18.04 -19.55 -1.61
CA VAL A 83 18.99 -20.60 -1.97
C VAL A 83 18.26 -21.91 -2.25
N GLU A 84 18.68 -22.63 -3.28
CA GLU A 84 18.12 -23.93 -3.62
C GLU A 84 18.35 -24.98 -2.52
N GLY A 85 17.45 -25.96 -2.44
CA GLY A 85 17.56 -27.07 -1.51
C GLY A 85 16.89 -26.87 -0.13
N HIS A 86 16.39 -25.66 0.15
CA HIS A 86 15.77 -25.30 1.44
C HIS A 86 14.27 -25.04 1.31
N ASN A 87 13.51 -26.12 1.00
CA ASN A 87 12.06 -26.05 0.84
C ASN A 87 11.36 -25.86 2.19
N ASN A 88 10.34 -24.97 2.23
CA ASN A 88 9.60 -24.61 3.43
C ASN A 88 10.49 -24.11 4.59
N ALA A 89 11.60 -23.45 4.25
CA ALA A 89 12.48 -22.82 5.21
C ALA A 89 12.12 -21.34 5.41
N GLN A 90 12.62 -20.77 6.49
CA GLN A 90 12.45 -19.36 6.82
C GLN A 90 13.81 -18.72 7.07
N GLY A 91 14.10 -17.66 6.34
CA GLY A 91 15.27 -16.83 6.52
C GLY A 91 14.90 -15.48 7.15
N VAL A 92 15.87 -14.84 7.76
CA VAL A 92 15.72 -13.48 8.30
C VAL A 92 16.84 -12.62 7.75
N VAL A 93 16.48 -11.48 7.18
CA VAL A 93 17.45 -10.48 6.73
C VAL A 93 17.25 -9.21 7.56
N TYR A 94 18.35 -8.66 8.03
CA TYR A 94 18.38 -7.39 8.74
C TYR A 94 18.95 -6.31 7.82
N VAL A 95 18.27 -5.19 7.77
CA VAL A 95 18.75 -3.94 7.16
C VAL A 95 19.20 -3.02 8.27
N LYS A 96 20.32 -2.36 8.11
CA LYS A 96 20.88 -1.41 9.08
C LYS A 96 21.26 -0.12 8.34
N ASP A 97 21.00 1.03 8.93
CA ASP A 97 21.47 2.33 8.45
C ASP A 97 22.74 2.82 9.19
N LYS A 98 23.29 3.96 8.75
CA LYS A 98 24.49 4.57 9.37
C LYS A 98 24.36 4.94 10.86
N TYR A 99 23.12 5.08 11.35
CA TYR A 99 22.85 5.33 12.77
C TYR A 99 22.45 4.08 13.54
N TYR A 100 22.69 2.88 12.94
CA TYR A 100 22.42 1.57 13.56
C TYR A 100 20.93 1.28 13.81
N GLN A 101 20.03 2.05 13.21
CA GLN A 101 18.63 1.64 13.19
C GLN A 101 18.48 0.37 12.35
N ARG A 102 17.52 -0.46 12.69
CA ARG A 102 17.37 -1.78 12.06
C ARG A 102 15.93 -2.01 11.61
N ALA A 103 15.77 -2.55 10.41
CA ALA A 103 14.56 -3.17 9.93
C ALA A 103 14.80 -4.68 9.73
N LYS A 104 13.73 -5.46 9.84
CA LYS A 104 13.77 -6.91 9.69
C LYS A 104 12.88 -7.31 8.52
N ILE A 105 13.39 -8.18 7.66
CA ILE A 105 12.64 -8.81 6.57
C ILE A 105 12.62 -10.31 6.83
N LEU A 106 11.42 -10.88 6.91
CA LEU A 106 11.19 -12.31 7.02
C LEU A 106 11.04 -12.88 5.61
N VAL A 107 11.81 -13.92 5.29
CA VAL A 107 11.77 -14.57 3.98
C VAL A 107 11.29 -16.00 4.14
N ASN A 108 10.15 -16.32 3.53
CA ASN A 108 9.63 -17.69 3.47
C ASN A 108 10.03 -18.31 2.12
N THR A 109 10.61 -19.52 2.14
CA THR A 109 11.03 -20.21 0.93
C THR A 109 10.19 -21.46 0.68
N ALA A 110 9.88 -21.77 -0.57
CA ALA A 110 9.20 -22.98 -0.99
C ALA A 110 9.65 -23.39 -2.41
N ALA A 111 9.38 -24.62 -2.84
CA ALA A 111 9.64 -25.02 -4.22
C ALA A 111 8.78 -24.20 -5.20
N GLU A 112 7.56 -23.93 -4.82
CA GLU A 112 6.64 -23.03 -5.52
C GLU A 112 5.61 -22.45 -4.53
N PHE A 113 5.03 -21.31 -4.90
CA PHE A 113 3.95 -20.66 -4.15
C PHE A 113 2.67 -20.59 -5.00
N ASP A 114 1.54 -20.60 -4.32
CA ASP A 114 0.27 -20.23 -4.96
C ASP A 114 0.28 -18.73 -5.29
N LEU A 115 -0.26 -18.40 -6.46
CA LEU A 115 -0.44 -17.01 -6.86
C LEU A 115 -1.66 -16.42 -6.15
N LYS A 116 -1.44 -15.43 -5.27
CA LYS A 116 -2.50 -14.78 -4.47
C LYS A 116 -2.43 -13.27 -4.62
N LEU A 117 -3.60 -12.68 -4.79
CA LEU A 117 -3.79 -11.23 -4.95
C LEU A 117 -4.44 -10.63 -3.70
N ASN A 118 -4.31 -9.31 -3.54
CA ASN A 118 -5.03 -8.55 -2.51
C ASN A 118 -6.55 -8.62 -2.69
N LYS A 119 -7.02 -8.62 -3.95
CA LYS A 119 -8.44 -8.65 -4.29
C LYS A 119 -8.62 -9.12 -5.74
N THR A 120 -9.71 -9.84 -6.01
CA THR A 120 -10.00 -10.44 -7.32
C THR A 120 -11.24 -9.88 -8.00
N LEU A 121 -11.99 -9.01 -7.33
CA LEU A 121 -13.20 -8.37 -7.89
C LEU A 121 -13.21 -6.90 -7.52
N PHE A 122 -13.30 -6.03 -8.51
CA PHE A 122 -13.42 -4.58 -8.33
C PHE A 122 -14.64 -4.04 -9.07
N THR A 123 -15.29 -3.05 -8.46
CA THR A 123 -16.27 -2.20 -9.10
C THR A 123 -15.70 -0.81 -9.18
N LEU A 124 -15.59 -0.26 -10.39
CA LEU A 124 -15.03 1.05 -10.68
C LEU A 124 -16.14 1.96 -11.25
N TYR A 125 -16.02 3.24 -11.03
CA TYR A 125 -16.90 4.24 -11.62
C TYR A 125 -16.12 5.03 -12.68
N SER A 126 -16.39 4.81 -13.96
CA SER A 126 -15.69 5.50 -15.04
C SER A 126 -15.75 7.02 -14.86
N GLN A 127 -14.63 7.72 -15.06
CA GLN A 127 -14.51 9.18 -15.00
C GLN A 127 -14.84 9.81 -13.62
N VAL A 128 -14.74 9.04 -12.54
CA VAL A 128 -14.89 9.54 -11.16
C VAL A 128 -13.56 9.41 -10.46
N GLU A 129 -12.83 10.52 -10.32
CA GLU A 129 -11.52 10.56 -9.67
C GLU A 129 -11.54 9.88 -8.29
N GLY A 130 -10.59 8.96 -8.07
CA GLY A 130 -10.48 8.17 -6.85
C GLY A 130 -11.46 7.00 -6.72
N ALA A 131 -12.44 6.87 -7.63
CA ALA A 131 -13.35 5.71 -7.72
C ALA A 131 -13.23 4.98 -9.06
N ASP A 132 -12.41 5.48 -9.97
CA ASP A 132 -12.11 4.91 -11.28
C ASP A 132 -10.86 4.04 -11.32
N GLU A 133 -10.16 3.89 -10.20
CA GLU A 133 -8.90 3.14 -10.14
C GLU A 133 -8.97 1.96 -9.16
N ALA A 134 -8.32 0.86 -9.52
CA ALA A 134 -8.08 -0.30 -8.68
C ALA A 134 -6.58 -0.60 -8.59
N PHE A 135 -6.07 -0.67 -7.37
CA PHE A 135 -4.72 -1.13 -7.09
C PHE A 135 -4.74 -2.64 -6.83
N VAL A 136 -4.02 -3.39 -7.66
CA VAL A 136 -3.84 -4.84 -7.54
C VAL A 136 -2.42 -5.13 -7.10
N LYS A 137 -2.29 -5.86 -5.99
CA LYS A 137 -1.00 -6.31 -5.46
C LYS A 137 -0.95 -7.83 -5.40
N ILE A 138 0.16 -8.39 -5.83
CA ILE A 138 0.46 -9.81 -5.70
C ILE A 138 1.10 -10.01 -4.32
N TYR A 139 0.48 -10.84 -3.46
CA TYR A 139 1.00 -11.14 -2.14
C TYR A 139 1.95 -12.33 -2.13
N THR A 140 1.62 -13.34 -2.93
CA THR A 140 2.46 -14.55 -3.08
C THR A 140 2.41 -15.01 -4.53
N GLY A 141 3.48 -15.63 -5.00
CA GLY A 141 3.63 -16.17 -6.34
C GLY A 141 5.10 -16.49 -6.59
N ASN A 142 5.43 -16.83 -7.83
CA ASN A 142 6.76 -17.34 -8.17
C ASN A 142 7.57 -16.32 -9.02
N GLY A 143 7.17 -15.05 -9.03
CA GLY A 143 7.85 -14.01 -9.82
C GLY A 143 7.65 -14.15 -11.33
N GLY A 144 8.27 -13.23 -12.12
CA GLY A 144 8.19 -13.26 -13.57
C GLY A 144 6.77 -13.16 -14.08
N TYR A 145 5.98 -12.24 -13.52
CA TYR A 145 4.57 -12.08 -13.83
C TYR A 145 4.34 -11.48 -15.21
N SER A 146 3.31 -11.98 -15.88
CA SER A 146 2.77 -11.42 -17.13
C SER A 146 1.29 -11.17 -16.99
N LEU A 147 0.78 -10.13 -17.65
CA LEU A 147 -0.63 -9.75 -17.67
C LEU A 147 -1.22 -10.00 -19.06
N GLU A 148 -2.40 -10.60 -19.10
CA GLU A 148 -3.25 -10.69 -20.29
C GLU A 148 -4.55 -9.97 -19.97
N VAL A 149 -4.88 -8.93 -20.74
CA VAL A 149 -6.10 -8.12 -20.58
C VAL A 149 -7.18 -8.66 -21.51
N ILE A 150 -8.31 -9.06 -20.96
CA ILE A 150 -9.48 -9.54 -21.65
C ILE A 150 -10.57 -8.47 -21.50
N ASP A 151 -10.64 -7.56 -22.46
CA ASP A 151 -11.53 -6.39 -22.46
C ASP A 151 -12.15 -6.16 -23.83
N GLU A 152 -13.26 -6.85 -24.11
CA GLU A 152 -13.99 -6.71 -25.37
C GLU A 152 -14.68 -5.34 -25.54
N ASN A 153 -14.88 -4.63 -24.43
CA ASN A 153 -15.60 -3.36 -24.40
C ASN A 153 -14.67 -2.14 -24.42
N ASN A 154 -13.35 -2.33 -24.36
CA ASN A 154 -12.37 -1.27 -24.15
C ASN A 154 -12.76 -0.38 -22.96
N CYS A 155 -13.11 -1.00 -21.83
CA CYS A 155 -13.61 -0.30 -20.65
C CYS A 155 -12.55 -0.03 -19.60
N ILE A 156 -11.33 -0.58 -19.75
CA ILE A 156 -10.23 -0.39 -18.81
C ILE A 156 -8.92 0.00 -19.50
N GLU A 157 -8.04 0.64 -18.74
CA GLU A 157 -6.61 0.80 -19.03
C GLU A 157 -5.81 0.15 -17.90
N VAL A 158 -4.71 -0.54 -18.23
CA VAL A 158 -3.84 -1.20 -17.25
C VAL A 158 -2.45 -0.57 -17.27
N ASP A 159 -2.02 -0.04 -16.13
CA ASP A 159 -0.66 0.40 -15.91
C ASP A 159 0.11 -0.69 -15.15
N GLN A 160 1.04 -1.34 -15.84
CA GLN A 160 1.91 -2.39 -15.31
C GLN A 160 3.34 -1.92 -15.01
N SER A 161 3.59 -0.62 -15.00
CA SER A 161 4.93 -0.05 -14.81
C SER A 161 5.60 -0.46 -13.48
N THR A 162 4.78 -0.83 -12.48
CA THR A 162 5.25 -1.27 -11.15
C THR A 162 5.24 -2.79 -10.97
N LEU A 163 4.93 -3.56 -12.02
CA LEU A 163 4.75 -5.00 -11.90
C LEU A 163 6.06 -5.73 -11.55
N GLU A 164 7.18 -5.34 -12.16
CA GLU A 164 8.48 -5.95 -11.90
C GLU A 164 9.05 -5.54 -10.54
N ASP A 165 8.97 -4.25 -10.20
CA ASP A 165 9.63 -3.70 -9.02
C ASP A 165 8.83 -3.89 -7.72
N SER A 166 7.50 -3.79 -7.81
CA SER A 166 6.61 -3.77 -6.63
C SER A 166 5.56 -4.86 -6.65
N GLU A 167 5.58 -5.76 -7.66
CA GLU A 167 4.61 -6.85 -7.82
C GLU A 167 3.16 -6.34 -7.74
N SER A 168 2.92 -5.22 -8.39
CA SER A 168 1.64 -4.54 -8.38
C SER A 168 1.35 -3.87 -9.72
N PHE A 169 0.09 -3.63 -10.00
CA PHE A 169 -0.36 -2.86 -11.16
C PHE A 169 -1.64 -2.10 -10.82
N THR A 170 -1.93 -1.08 -11.62
CA THR A 170 -3.14 -0.29 -11.47
C THR A 170 -4.05 -0.50 -12.67
N VAL A 171 -5.34 -0.60 -12.43
CA VAL A 171 -6.36 -0.68 -13.48
C VAL A 171 -7.27 0.53 -13.35
N LYS A 172 -7.48 1.25 -14.46
CA LYS A 172 -8.37 2.40 -14.54
C LYS A 172 -9.58 2.06 -15.37
N GLY A 173 -10.78 2.36 -14.84
CA GLY A 173 -12.06 2.24 -15.54
C GLY A 173 -12.33 3.47 -16.39
N ILE A 174 -12.37 3.32 -17.71
CA ILE A 174 -12.55 4.44 -18.67
C ILE A 174 -13.94 4.50 -19.30
N ALA A 175 -14.60 3.36 -19.44
CA ALA A 175 -15.96 3.26 -19.99
C ALA A 175 -16.75 2.17 -19.28
N GLN A 176 -18.07 2.21 -19.38
CA GLN A 176 -18.92 1.16 -18.82
C GLN A 176 -18.70 -0.18 -19.52
N GLY A 177 -18.48 -1.23 -18.72
CA GLY A 177 -18.27 -2.58 -19.22
C GLY A 177 -17.77 -3.54 -18.17
N ASN A 178 -17.45 -4.75 -18.59
CA ASN A 178 -16.78 -5.76 -17.79
C ASN A 178 -15.47 -6.14 -18.48
N ALA A 179 -14.44 -6.33 -17.68
CA ALA A 179 -13.14 -6.80 -18.14
C ALA A 179 -12.56 -7.79 -17.13
N GLU A 180 -11.58 -8.54 -17.58
CA GLU A 180 -10.79 -9.44 -16.76
C GLU A 180 -9.30 -9.21 -17.04
N VAL A 181 -8.48 -9.22 -16.00
CA VAL A 181 -7.02 -9.26 -16.12
C VAL A 181 -6.55 -10.59 -15.58
N LYS A 182 -5.94 -11.39 -16.43
CA LYS A 182 -5.29 -12.65 -16.08
C LYS A 182 -3.84 -12.39 -15.78
N ILE A 183 -3.38 -12.87 -14.64
CA ILE A 183 -1.99 -12.82 -14.20
C ILE A 183 -1.42 -14.23 -14.29
N THR A 184 -0.25 -14.38 -14.88
CA THR A 184 0.47 -15.67 -14.93
C THR A 184 1.87 -15.46 -14.41
N ASP A 185 2.31 -16.33 -13.48
CA ASP A 185 3.68 -16.34 -12.98
C ASP A 185 4.61 -17.28 -13.79
N ARG A 186 5.92 -17.26 -13.52
CA ARG A 186 6.91 -18.09 -14.24
C ARG A 186 6.70 -19.60 -14.08
N LYS A 187 5.97 -20.07 -13.07
CA LYS A 187 5.61 -21.48 -12.86
C LYS A 187 4.29 -21.84 -13.53
N GLY A 188 3.67 -20.90 -14.24
CA GLY A 188 2.39 -21.10 -14.92
C GLY A 188 1.18 -21.10 -13.99
N LYS A 189 1.32 -20.59 -12.74
CA LYS A 189 0.17 -20.35 -11.87
C LYS A 189 -0.58 -19.14 -12.36
N GLU A 190 -1.90 -19.22 -12.34
CA GLU A 190 -2.79 -18.19 -12.84
C GLU A 190 -3.66 -17.61 -11.73
N ALA A 191 -3.94 -16.32 -11.82
CA ALA A 191 -4.93 -15.62 -11.02
C ALA A 191 -5.70 -14.63 -11.89
N PHE A 192 -6.94 -14.31 -11.52
CA PHE A 192 -7.83 -13.49 -12.30
C PHE A 192 -8.36 -12.32 -11.48
N VAL A 193 -8.36 -11.15 -12.08
CA VAL A 193 -8.99 -9.95 -11.54
C VAL A 193 -10.18 -9.59 -12.41
N ASN A 194 -11.38 -9.65 -11.85
CA ASN A 194 -12.62 -9.29 -12.52
C ASN A 194 -12.96 -7.83 -12.22
N LEU A 195 -13.26 -7.07 -13.25
CA LEU A 195 -13.58 -5.65 -13.18
C LEU A 195 -14.96 -5.39 -13.75
N ASN A 196 -15.79 -4.72 -12.96
CA ASN A 196 -17.06 -4.19 -13.38
C ASN A 196 -16.98 -2.66 -13.38
N VAL A 197 -16.95 -2.05 -14.55
CA VAL A 197 -16.90 -0.59 -14.70
C VAL A 197 -18.31 -0.06 -14.93
N ILE A 198 -18.76 0.82 -14.05
CA ILE A 198 -20.09 1.40 -14.03
C ILE A 198 -20.03 2.86 -14.44
N ALA A 199 -20.90 3.31 -15.33
CA ALA A 199 -21.06 4.74 -15.58
C ALA A 199 -21.74 5.41 -14.37
N PRO A 200 -21.22 6.54 -13.89
CA PRO A 200 -21.84 7.27 -12.78
C PRO A 200 -23.22 7.76 -13.19
N LYS A 201 -24.19 7.61 -12.29
CA LYS A 201 -25.54 8.12 -12.50
C LYS A 201 -25.56 9.62 -12.22
N GLN A 202 -26.11 10.38 -13.16
CA GLN A 202 -26.35 11.80 -12.93
C GLN A 202 -27.29 12.02 -11.74
N ILE A 203 -26.95 12.98 -10.88
CA ILE A 203 -27.87 13.40 -9.82
C ILE A 203 -29.03 14.17 -10.47
N THR A 204 -30.24 13.68 -10.20
CA THR A 204 -31.46 14.38 -10.55
C THR A 204 -32.36 14.52 -9.33
N THR A 205 -33.17 15.56 -9.31
CA THR A 205 -34.09 15.86 -8.22
C THR A 205 -35.50 16.09 -8.79
N ASP A 206 -36.50 16.16 -7.93
CA ASP A 206 -37.85 16.56 -8.27
C ASP A 206 -38.06 18.08 -8.31
N ALA A 207 -37.02 18.85 -8.00
CA ALA A 207 -37.03 20.31 -8.21
C ALA A 207 -36.99 20.63 -9.71
N ASP A 208 -37.83 21.56 -10.15
CA ASP A 208 -37.81 22.02 -11.53
C ASP A 208 -36.62 22.98 -11.81
N GLU A 209 -36.40 23.29 -13.09
CA GLU A 209 -35.30 24.22 -13.51
C GLU A 209 -35.45 25.65 -12.95
N LYS A 210 -36.64 26.02 -12.49
CA LYS A 210 -36.95 27.34 -11.91
C LYS A 210 -36.60 27.38 -10.40
N GLY A 211 -36.21 26.23 -9.83
CA GLY A 211 -35.92 26.10 -8.42
C GLY A 211 -37.18 25.85 -7.57
N VAL A 212 -36.98 25.87 -6.25
CA VAL A 212 -38.02 25.61 -5.26
C VAL A 212 -38.37 26.91 -4.57
N LEU A 213 -39.71 27.26 -4.59
CA LEU A 213 -40.21 28.44 -3.91
C LEU A 213 -40.55 28.13 -2.45
N ILE A 214 -39.98 28.86 -1.52
CA ILE A 214 -40.22 28.71 -0.09
C ILE A 214 -40.75 30.03 0.48
N ASN A 215 -41.85 30.00 1.21
CA ASN A 215 -42.36 31.19 1.90
C ASN A 215 -41.47 31.59 3.08
N ALA A 216 -41.01 32.82 3.09
CA ALA A 216 -39.98 33.34 3.98
C ALA A 216 -40.26 33.18 5.51
N ASN A 217 -41.50 32.98 5.92
CA ASN A 217 -41.85 33.01 7.34
C ASN A 217 -42.33 31.65 7.92
N GLN A 218 -42.63 30.67 7.12
CA GLN A 218 -43.19 29.37 7.60
C GLN A 218 -42.95 28.19 6.64
N GLY A 219 -42.07 28.30 5.66
CA GLY A 219 -41.95 27.27 4.65
C GLY A 219 -40.71 26.38 4.83
N SER A 220 -40.91 25.10 4.86
CA SER A 220 -39.89 24.13 4.47
C SER A 220 -40.39 23.39 3.23
N GLN A 221 -39.48 23.07 2.34
CA GLN A 221 -39.76 22.28 1.16
C GLN A 221 -38.81 21.10 1.10
N GLN A 222 -39.32 19.92 0.89
CA GLN A 222 -38.51 18.75 0.64
C GLN A 222 -38.19 18.65 -0.85
N VAL A 223 -36.94 18.45 -1.17
CA VAL A 223 -36.48 18.11 -2.52
C VAL A 223 -36.02 16.65 -2.48
N LYS A 224 -36.64 15.82 -3.32
CA LYS A 224 -36.29 14.42 -3.38
C LYS A 224 -35.21 14.18 -4.44
N ILE A 225 -34.18 13.46 -4.09
CA ILE A 225 -33.20 12.95 -5.05
C ILE A 225 -33.82 11.76 -5.78
N LEU A 226 -33.95 11.86 -7.08
CA LEU A 226 -34.58 10.84 -7.94
C LEU A 226 -33.55 9.86 -8.52
N SER A 227 -32.32 10.34 -8.74
CA SER A 227 -31.21 9.57 -9.30
C SER A 227 -29.88 10.04 -8.74
N GLY A 228 -28.88 9.16 -8.70
CA GLY A 228 -27.52 9.42 -8.25
C GLY A 228 -26.86 8.13 -7.74
N ASN A 229 -25.65 8.23 -7.18
CA ASN A 229 -24.85 7.09 -6.75
C ASN A 229 -24.85 6.88 -5.21
N GLY A 230 -25.64 7.62 -4.44
CA GLY A 230 -25.66 7.57 -2.97
C GLY A 230 -24.62 8.47 -2.31
N GLU A 231 -24.52 8.41 -0.97
CA GLU A 231 -23.55 9.18 -0.16
C GLU A 231 -23.52 10.68 -0.48
N TYR A 232 -24.69 11.27 -0.61
CA TYR A 232 -24.85 12.66 -1.03
C TYR A 232 -24.32 13.63 0.02
N LYS A 233 -23.73 14.73 -0.44
CA LYS A 233 -23.27 15.85 0.42
C LYS A 233 -23.76 17.17 -0.16
N ILE A 234 -24.13 18.09 0.72
CA ILE A 234 -24.35 19.48 0.35
C ILE A 234 -22.98 20.16 0.25
N LEU A 235 -22.58 20.53 -0.96
CA LEU A 235 -21.28 21.20 -1.20
C LEU A 235 -21.33 22.70 -0.90
N ASP A 236 -22.44 23.33 -1.24
CA ASP A 236 -22.68 24.76 -1.02
C ASP A 236 -24.15 24.98 -0.64
N ALA A 237 -24.37 25.61 0.50
CA ALA A 237 -25.70 25.95 1.00
C ALA A 237 -26.12 27.38 0.59
N GLY A 238 -25.26 28.12 -0.14
CA GLY A 238 -25.53 29.48 -0.49
C GLY A 238 -25.60 30.41 0.71
N ASP A 239 -26.52 31.42 0.69
CA ASP A 239 -26.73 32.30 1.83
C ASP A 239 -27.58 31.61 2.94
N THR A 240 -26.90 31.11 3.96
CA THR A 240 -27.52 30.40 5.09
C THR A 240 -28.41 31.28 5.98
N LYS A 241 -28.42 32.62 5.77
CA LYS A 241 -29.38 33.51 6.40
C LYS A 241 -30.73 33.50 5.69
N VAL A 242 -30.76 33.01 4.44
CA VAL A 242 -31.97 32.94 3.62
C VAL A 242 -32.54 31.53 3.63
N VAL A 243 -31.69 30.48 3.51
CA VAL A 243 -32.09 29.07 3.44
C VAL A 243 -31.18 28.21 4.29
N ARG A 244 -31.74 27.28 5.06
CA ARG A 244 -31.02 26.21 5.71
C ARG A 244 -31.28 24.90 4.97
N LEU A 245 -30.22 24.17 4.62
CA LEU A 245 -30.29 22.87 3.97
C LEU A 245 -29.93 21.76 4.96
N GLU A 246 -30.68 20.68 4.94
CA GLU A 246 -30.43 19.46 5.71
C GLU A 246 -30.62 18.23 4.79
N LEU A 247 -29.75 17.21 4.89
CA LEU A 247 -29.84 15.92 4.21
C LEU A 247 -30.41 14.87 5.11
#